data_62959bdd82b1d50b0b215a34a9d541aa
#
_entry.id   62959bdd82b1d50b0b215a34a9d541aa
#
_cell.length_a   1.000
_cell.length_b   1.000
_cell.length_c   1.000
_cell.angle_alpha   90.00
_cell.angle_beta   90.00
_cell.angle_gamma   90.00
#
_symmetry.space_group_name_H-M   'P 1'
#
loop_
_entity.id
_entity.type
_entity.pdbx_description
1 polymer ?
#
loop_
_entity_poly.entity_id
_entity_poly.type
_entity_poly.pdbx_seq_one_letter_code
_entity_poly.pdbx_strand_id
1 'polypeptide(L)'
;MSALDVAVVIPTMRRLDSLTRALRSVFAQQDVATRLREIVVVDNDPEASSRETVEALRPEASAPLIWIHAPRPGVATARNTGLAATSAPLIAFLDDDEAASTDWLAALLSAQAATGADAVFGPIRGRVPEGTGWTTPYLERFFGRHGPDRDGVLDHAHGCGNSLLVRATALPGDQPFHVGSDQIGGEDDVLFAALEVRGGRFGWAADAWVDEFAPPHRATLRYALTRAFAYGQGPSQTAAEAKNWPGVARWMAVGAAQTAVWGATTLALSLIRHPRRADMADRTARGLGKLFWMKGFEPQFYGQRELDRLQRAAGRT
;
A
#
# COMPACT_ATOMS: atom_id res chain seq x y z
N MET A 1 12.27 -1.03 30.61
CA MET A 1 12.88 -1.40 29.31
C MET A 1 13.05 -0.11 28.52
N SER A 2 14.23 0.16 27.92
CA SER A 2 14.40 1.30 27.02
C SER A 2 13.42 1.18 25.84
N ALA A 3 12.77 2.28 25.46
CA ALA A 3 11.88 2.29 24.28
C ALA A 3 12.71 1.97 23.02
N LEU A 4 12.17 1.12 22.14
CA LEU A 4 12.86 0.74 20.91
C LEU A 4 12.86 1.90 19.91
N ASP A 5 14.00 2.13 19.26
CA ASP A 5 14.14 3.13 18.19
C ASP A 5 13.41 2.70 16.92
N VAL A 6 12.89 3.67 16.16
CA VAL A 6 12.19 3.47 14.91
C VAL A 6 12.87 4.22 13.76
N ALA A 7 12.95 3.58 12.59
CA ALA A 7 13.27 4.24 11.34
C ALA A 7 12.00 4.35 10.49
N VAL A 8 11.82 5.50 9.82
CA VAL A 8 10.79 5.67 8.79
C VAL A 8 11.41 5.40 7.43
N VAL A 9 10.82 4.51 6.64
CA VAL A 9 11.28 4.14 5.29
C VAL A 9 10.24 4.58 4.27
N ILE A 10 10.67 5.40 3.29
CA ILE A 10 9.82 5.96 2.23
C ILE A 10 10.42 5.56 0.87
N PRO A 11 9.89 4.53 0.19
CA PRO A 11 10.22 4.27 -1.20
C PRO A 11 9.58 5.31 -2.11
N THR A 12 10.29 5.77 -3.13
CA THR A 12 9.78 6.76 -4.10
C THR A 12 10.26 6.48 -5.52
N MET A 13 9.46 6.90 -6.51
CA MET A 13 9.84 6.86 -7.93
C MET A 13 9.13 7.98 -8.70
N ARG A 14 9.87 9.04 -9.07
CA ARG A 14 9.40 10.16 -9.92
C ARG A 14 8.16 10.91 -9.41
N ARG A 15 8.02 11.08 -8.09
CA ARG A 15 6.87 11.74 -7.45
C ARG A 15 7.32 12.83 -6.48
N LEU A 16 8.09 13.80 -6.96
CA LEU A 16 8.81 14.76 -6.12
C LEU A 16 7.91 15.59 -5.22
N ASP A 17 6.77 16.08 -5.73
CA ASP A 17 5.80 16.88 -4.95
C ASP A 17 5.14 16.03 -3.85
N SER A 18 4.77 14.79 -4.17
CA SER A 18 4.20 13.85 -3.22
C SER A 18 5.22 13.48 -2.15
N LEU A 19 6.46 13.13 -2.54
CA LEU A 19 7.57 12.86 -1.63
C LEU A 19 7.83 14.04 -0.68
N THR A 20 7.83 15.28 -1.20
CA THR A 20 8.01 16.48 -0.39
C THR A 20 6.93 16.58 0.69
N ARG A 21 5.68 16.31 0.35
CA ARG A 21 4.56 16.28 1.30
C ARG A 21 4.70 15.18 2.33
N ALA A 22 5.05 13.96 1.89
CA ALA A 22 5.30 12.82 2.78
C ALA A 22 6.42 13.14 3.78
N LEU A 23 7.55 13.64 3.32
CA LEU A 23 8.69 14.01 4.18
C LEU A 23 8.32 15.08 5.20
N ARG A 24 7.66 16.18 4.77
CA ARG A 24 7.24 17.22 5.69
C ARG A 24 6.25 16.73 6.75
N SER A 25 5.39 15.76 6.42
CA SER A 25 4.50 15.14 7.39
C SER A 25 5.26 14.31 8.45
N VAL A 26 6.37 13.66 8.06
CA VAL A 26 7.26 12.95 8.98
C VAL A 26 8.08 13.95 9.82
N PHE A 27 8.54 15.05 9.27
CA PHE A 27 9.27 16.09 10.03
C PHE A 27 8.39 16.74 11.11
N ALA A 28 7.07 16.79 10.89
CA ALA A 28 6.09 17.37 11.81
C ALA A 28 5.61 16.41 12.91
N GLN A 29 6.18 15.20 13.01
CA GLN A 29 5.76 14.23 14.03
C GLN A 29 6.05 14.72 15.44
N GLN A 30 5.07 14.55 16.35
CA GLN A 30 5.14 14.95 17.73
C GLN A 30 5.43 13.75 18.65
N ASP A 31 5.97 14.03 19.85
CA ASP A 31 6.23 13.07 20.93
C ASP A 31 7.12 11.86 20.57
N VAL A 32 7.90 11.96 19.47
CA VAL A 32 8.75 10.87 18.99
C VAL A 32 10.22 11.26 18.81
N ALA A 33 10.62 12.50 19.14
CA ALA A 33 11.95 13.03 18.88
C ALA A 33 13.11 12.17 19.46
N THR A 34 12.88 11.48 20.59
CA THR A 34 13.84 10.60 21.23
C THR A 34 13.82 9.16 20.71
N ARG A 35 12.86 8.82 19.82
CA ARG A 35 12.63 7.48 19.29
C ARG A 35 12.84 7.40 17.78
N LEU A 36 12.56 8.48 17.05
CA LEU A 36 12.79 8.56 15.61
C LEU A 36 14.30 8.66 15.34
N ARG A 37 14.90 7.53 14.96
CA ARG A 37 16.32 7.40 14.75
C ARG A 37 16.79 8.01 13.45
N GLU A 38 16.05 7.75 12.37
CA GLU A 38 16.40 8.18 11.03
C GLU A 38 15.20 8.07 10.07
N ILE A 39 15.25 8.82 8.99
CA ILE A 39 14.30 8.79 7.88
C ILE A 39 15.07 8.36 6.64
N VAL A 40 14.68 7.24 6.04
CA VAL A 40 15.34 6.64 4.88
C VAL A 40 14.45 6.82 3.65
N VAL A 41 14.90 7.62 2.70
CA VAL A 41 14.28 7.76 1.38
C VAL A 41 14.99 6.85 0.40
N VAL A 42 14.24 5.97 -0.25
CA VAL A 42 14.77 5.06 -1.26
C VAL A 42 14.30 5.51 -2.63
N ASP A 43 15.19 6.09 -3.42
CA ASP A 43 14.93 6.50 -4.80
C ASP A 43 15.01 5.28 -5.72
N ASN A 44 13.86 4.81 -6.18
CA ASN A 44 13.75 3.65 -7.05
C ASN A 44 13.65 4.03 -8.55
N ASP A 45 14.00 5.28 -8.87
CA ASP A 45 14.16 5.74 -10.24
C ASP A 45 15.58 5.43 -10.75
N PRO A 46 15.74 4.78 -11.91
CA PRO A 46 17.07 4.60 -12.52
C PRO A 46 17.88 5.90 -12.66
N GLU A 47 17.21 7.04 -12.81
CA GLU A 47 17.84 8.36 -12.99
C GLU A 47 18.07 9.12 -11.68
N ALA A 48 17.75 8.52 -10.51
CA ALA A 48 17.93 9.13 -9.20
C ALA A 48 17.25 10.51 -9.05
N SER A 49 16.02 10.63 -9.56
CA SER A 49 15.31 11.91 -9.72
C SER A 49 14.96 12.63 -8.43
N SER A 50 14.92 11.93 -7.28
CA SER A 50 14.54 12.52 -5.99
C SER A 50 15.72 13.15 -5.22
N ARG A 51 16.95 12.93 -5.65
CA ARG A 51 18.14 13.31 -4.87
C ARG A 51 18.17 14.81 -4.52
N GLU A 52 18.01 15.67 -5.50
CA GLU A 52 18.05 17.13 -5.28
C GLU A 52 16.92 17.58 -4.33
N THR A 53 15.72 17.02 -4.48
CA THR A 53 14.58 17.33 -3.62
C THR A 53 14.87 16.93 -2.17
N VAL A 54 15.43 15.73 -1.93
CA VAL A 54 15.75 15.26 -0.59
C VAL A 54 16.86 16.10 0.05
N GLU A 55 17.91 16.45 -0.70
CA GLU A 55 18.98 17.33 -0.19
C GLU A 55 18.46 18.73 0.17
N ALA A 56 17.56 19.30 -0.64
CA ALA A 56 16.95 20.59 -0.35
C ALA A 56 16.09 20.59 0.93
N LEU A 57 15.47 19.44 1.26
CA LEU A 57 14.64 19.28 2.46
C LEU A 57 15.44 18.91 3.71
N ARG A 58 16.70 18.54 3.60
CA ARG A 58 17.56 18.12 4.73
C ARG A 58 17.59 19.13 5.89
N PRO A 59 17.62 20.46 5.66
CA PRO A 59 17.59 21.43 6.76
C PRO A 59 16.28 21.46 7.55
N GLU A 60 15.16 20.97 6.97
CA GLU A 60 13.85 20.91 7.62
C GLU A 60 13.69 19.62 8.47
N ALA A 61 14.58 18.63 8.30
CA ALA A 61 14.41 17.29 8.87
C ALA A 61 14.51 17.28 10.40
N SER A 62 13.58 16.61 11.06
CA SER A 62 13.53 16.41 12.53
C SER A 62 14.45 15.28 13.03
N ALA A 63 14.99 14.46 12.12
CA ALA A 63 15.93 13.37 12.37
C ALA A 63 16.88 13.21 11.18
N PRO A 64 18.01 12.44 11.31
CA PRO A 64 18.90 12.15 10.20
C PRO A 64 18.15 11.68 8.96
N LEU A 65 18.26 12.43 7.85
CA LEU A 65 17.64 12.12 6.57
C LEU A 65 18.66 11.44 5.66
N ILE A 66 18.39 10.17 5.34
CA ILE A 66 19.26 9.32 4.52
C ILE A 66 18.60 9.15 3.16
N TRP A 67 19.34 9.45 2.08
CA TRP A 67 18.91 9.17 0.72
C TRP A 67 19.72 8.00 0.16
N ILE A 68 19.02 7.01 -0.42
CA ILE A 68 19.64 5.80 -1.01
C ILE A 68 19.10 5.62 -2.43
N HIS A 69 19.98 5.30 -3.37
CA HIS A 69 19.62 4.98 -4.75
C HIS A 69 19.43 3.47 -4.93
N ALA A 70 18.25 3.07 -5.42
CA ALA A 70 17.91 1.71 -5.82
C ALA A 70 17.52 1.70 -7.30
N PRO A 71 18.49 1.67 -8.26
CA PRO A 71 18.26 1.93 -9.69
C PRO A 71 17.40 0.88 -10.41
N ARG A 72 17.21 -0.30 -9.80
CA ARG A 72 16.35 -1.34 -10.35
C ARG A 72 14.90 -1.07 -9.93
N PRO A 73 13.99 -0.73 -10.87
CA PRO A 73 12.60 -0.44 -10.53
C PRO A 73 11.88 -1.64 -9.94
N GLY A 74 11.23 -1.43 -8.79
CA GLY A 74 10.44 -2.45 -8.10
C GLY A 74 10.25 -2.10 -6.63
N VAL A 75 9.03 -2.22 -6.13
CA VAL A 75 8.68 -1.82 -4.76
C VAL A 75 9.31 -2.75 -3.72
N ALA A 76 9.41 -4.05 -3.98
CA ALA A 76 10.10 -5.00 -3.12
C ALA A 76 11.60 -4.68 -3.05
N THR A 77 12.23 -4.42 -4.20
CA THR A 77 13.63 -3.98 -4.29
C THR A 77 13.86 -2.70 -3.48
N ALA A 78 12.98 -1.70 -3.62
CA ALA A 78 13.09 -0.45 -2.87
C ALA A 78 12.96 -0.66 -1.36
N ARG A 79 11.95 -1.41 -0.90
CA ARG A 79 11.76 -1.71 0.53
C ARG A 79 12.93 -2.49 1.13
N ASN A 80 13.44 -3.52 0.45
CA ASN A 80 14.62 -4.26 0.89
C ASN A 80 15.85 -3.35 0.96
N THR A 81 16.06 -2.46 -0.01
CA THR A 81 17.16 -1.48 0.01
C THR A 81 17.05 -0.53 1.21
N GLY A 82 15.84 -0.05 1.51
CA GLY A 82 15.59 0.78 2.69
C GLY A 82 15.87 0.04 4.00
N LEU A 83 15.50 -1.22 4.10
CA LEU A 83 15.79 -2.06 5.27
C LEU A 83 17.27 -2.29 5.47
N ALA A 84 18.05 -2.45 4.40
CA ALA A 84 19.49 -2.61 4.47
C ALA A 84 20.22 -1.32 4.91
N ALA A 85 19.58 -0.16 4.73
CA ALA A 85 20.17 1.13 5.09
C ALA A 85 20.01 1.50 6.58
N THR A 86 19.22 0.75 7.34
CA THR A 86 18.98 1.00 8.77
C THR A 86 19.15 -0.26 9.61
N SER A 87 19.53 -0.09 10.87
CA SER A 87 19.56 -1.15 11.88
C SER A 87 18.49 -0.96 12.96
N ALA A 88 17.56 -0.04 12.79
CA ALA A 88 16.50 0.22 13.75
C ALA A 88 15.66 -1.04 14.03
N PRO A 89 15.31 -1.33 15.28
CA PRO A 89 14.52 -2.50 15.64
C PRO A 89 13.05 -2.40 15.23
N LEU A 90 12.55 -1.18 15.01
CA LEU A 90 11.21 -0.91 14.50
C LEU A 90 11.31 -0.17 13.16
N ILE A 91 10.52 -0.58 12.20
CA ILE A 91 10.47 0.04 10.86
C ILE A 91 9.04 0.52 10.60
N ALA A 92 8.88 1.83 10.43
CA ALA A 92 7.63 2.41 9.96
C ALA A 92 7.72 2.63 8.45
N PHE A 93 6.79 2.08 7.68
CA PHE A 93 6.64 2.35 6.26
C PHE A 93 5.59 3.43 6.02
N LEU A 94 5.95 4.40 5.20
CA LEU A 94 5.05 5.42 4.65
C LEU A 94 5.29 5.48 3.14
N ASP A 95 4.22 5.39 2.34
CA ASP A 95 4.38 5.50 0.89
C ASP A 95 4.54 6.98 0.47
N ASP A 96 5.18 7.23 -0.67
CA ASP A 96 5.51 8.60 -1.13
C ASP A 96 4.28 9.44 -1.53
N ASP A 97 3.11 8.81 -1.68
CA ASP A 97 1.81 9.45 -1.92
C ASP A 97 0.95 9.58 -0.65
N GLU A 98 1.50 9.26 0.52
CA GLU A 98 0.87 9.42 1.81
C GLU A 98 1.37 10.66 2.56
N ALA A 99 0.50 11.27 3.40
CA ALA A 99 0.88 12.29 4.38
C ALA A 99 0.35 11.90 5.76
N ALA A 100 1.24 11.77 6.72
CA ALA A 100 0.94 11.33 8.06
C ALA A 100 0.31 12.46 8.91
N SER A 101 -0.64 12.12 9.81
CA SER A 101 -1.04 13.05 10.87
C SER A 101 0.09 13.29 11.86
N THR A 102 0.05 14.37 12.62
CA THR A 102 1.11 14.76 13.57
C THR A 102 1.39 13.71 14.65
N ASP A 103 0.41 12.89 14.97
CA ASP A 103 0.49 11.87 16.03
C ASP A 103 0.68 10.45 15.45
N TRP A 104 0.83 10.32 14.14
CA TRP A 104 0.88 9.05 13.43
C TRP A 104 1.90 8.07 14.00
N LEU A 105 3.15 8.49 14.13
CA LEU A 105 4.22 7.60 14.58
C LEU A 105 4.07 7.24 16.06
N ALA A 106 3.63 8.20 16.89
CA ALA A 106 3.34 7.97 18.29
C ALA A 106 2.19 6.95 18.47
N ALA A 107 1.12 7.05 17.67
CA ALA A 107 0.00 6.11 17.69
C ALA A 107 0.42 4.69 17.29
N LEU A 108 1.21 4.54 16.21
CA LEU A 108 1.75 3.24 15.80
C LEU A 108 2.60 2.60 16.90
N LEU A 109 3.50 3.38 17.49
CA LEU A 109 4.38 2.92 18.57
C LEU A 109 3.60 2.54 19.83
N SER A 110 2.56 3.30 20.20
CA SER A 110 1.67 3.01 21.31
C SER A 110 0.90 1.71 21.11
N ALA A 111 0.27 1.55 19.97
CA ALA A 111 -0.49 0.36 19.62
C ALA A 111 0.41 -0.89 19.57
N GLN A 112 1.66 -0.77 19.04
CA GLN A 112 2.63 -1.86 19.07
C GLN A 112 2.97 -2.27 20.50
N ALA A 113 3.26 -1.30 21.37
CA ALA A 113 3.59 -1.56 22.77
C ALA A 113 2.41 -2.20 23.54
N ALA A 114 1.18 -1.77 23.27
CA ALA A 114 -0.02 -2.28 23.91
C ALA A 114 -0.40 -3.70 23.47
N THR A 115 -0.28 -4.00 22.16
CA THR A 115 -0.68 -5.27 21.58
C THR A 115 0.44 -6.32 21.55
N GLY A 116 1.70 -5.87 21.53
CA GLY A 116 2.88 -6.68 21.27
C GLY A 116 2.84 -7.32 19.88
N ALA A 117 2.12 -6.69 18.90
CA ALA A 117 2.01 -7.19 17.55
C ALA A 117 3.35 -7.06 16.80
N ASP A 118 3.58 -7.98 15.85
CA ASP A 118 4.77 -8.00 15.00
C ASP A 118 4.67 -6.99 13.85
N ALA A 119 3.44 -6.73 13.39
CA ALA A 119 3.11 -5.67 12.43
C ALA A 119 1.86 -4.93 12.89
N VAL A 120 1.91 -3.60 12.90
CA VAL A 120 0.78 -2.71 13.23
C VAL A 120 0.44 -1.86 12.02
N PHE A 121 -0.85 -1.70 11.76
CA PHE A 121 -1.37 -0.93 10.64
C PHE A 121 -2.25 0.23 11.15
N GLY A 122 -2.27 1.32 10.39
CA GLY A 122 -3.15 2.45 10.67
C GLY A 122 -4.17 2.71 9.57
N PRO A 123 -5.18 3.54 9.83
CA PRO A 123 -6.20 3.93 8.87
C PRO A 123 -5.65 4.88 7.78
N ILE A 124 -6.28 4.83 6.59
CA ILE A 124 -5.95 5.67 5.45
C ILE A 124 -7.19 6.41 4.98
N ARG A 125 -7.10 7.72 4.79
CA ARG A 125 -8.10 8.52 4.10
C ARG A 125 -7.67 8.71 2.65
N GLY A 126 -8.38 8.08 1.71
CA GLY A 126 -8.13 8.34 0.30
C GLY A 126 -8.48 9.79 -0.06
N ARG A 127 -7.59 10.46 -0.76
CA ARG A 127 -7.76 11.81 -1.30
C ARG A 127 -7.65 11.73 -2.81
N VAL A 128 -8.71 12.13 -3.51
CA VAL A 128 -8.72 12.13 -4.97
C VAL A 128 -8.69 13.57 -5.51
N PRO A 129 -8.11 13.79 -6.70
CA PRO A 129 -8.09 15.10 -7.32
C PRO A 129 -9.51 15.65 -7.55
N GLU A 130 -9.62 16.97 -7.57
CA GLU A 130 -10.85 17.63 -8.01
C GLU A 130 -11.23 17.18 -9.43
N GLY A 131 -12.54 17.15 -9.70
CA GLY A 131 -13.06 16.80 -11.03
C GLY A 131 -13.39 15.31 -11.22
N THR A 132 -13.19 14.43 -10.23
CA THR A 132 -13.61 13.01 -10.29
C THR A 132 -15.14 12.85 -10.26
N GLY A 133 -15.87 13.90 -9.93
CA GLY A 133 -17.33 13.99 -10.03
C GLY A 133 -18.05 12.94 -9.18
N TRP A 134 -19.05 12.26 -9.78
CA TRP A 134 -19.88 11.28 -9.05
C TRP A 134 -19.12 10.04 -8.54
N THR A 135 -17.89 9.80 -9.01
CA THR A 135 -17.04 8.69 -8.57
C THR A 135 -16.22 9.00 -7.32
N THR A 136 -16.10 10.28 -6.95
CA THR A 136 -15.33 10.74 -5.79
C THR A 136 -15.56 9.91 -4.53
N PRO A 137 -16.79 9.71 -4.02
CA PRO A 137 -16.96 8.98 -2.76
C PRO A 137 -16.57 7.50 -2.85
N TYR A 138 -16.68 6.89 -4.04
CA TYR A 138 -16.21 5.52 -4.26
C TYR A 138 -14.69 5.47 -4.32
N LEU A 139 -14.05 6.38 -5.06
CA LEU A 139 -12.59 6.40 -5.20
C LEU A 139 -11.89 6.71 -3.87
N GLU A 140 -12.40 7.64 -3.06
CA GLU A 140 -11.88 7.90 -1.72
C GLU A 140 -11.94 6.66 -0.83
N ARG A 141 -13.04 5.89 -0.87
CA ARG A 141 -13.11 4.60 -0.16
C ARG A 141 -12.18 3.55 -0.75
N PHE A 142 -12.00 3.54 -2.07
CA PHE A 142 -11.13 2.59 -2.77
C PHE A 142 -9.65 2.77 -2.41
N PHE A 143 -9.18 4.02 -2.31
CA PHE A 143 -7.84 4.36 -1.85
C PHE A 143 -7.72 4.45 -0.33
N GLY A 144 -8.82 4.39 0.39
CA GLY A 144 -8.84 4.42 1.84
C GLY A 144 -8.73 3.04 2.47
N ARG A 145 -8.33 3.03 3.74
CA ARG A 145 -8.35 1.87 4.62
C ARG A 145 -8.99 2.24 5.93
N HIS A 146 -10.00 1.49 6.33
CA HIS A 146 -10.68 1.67 7.59
C HIS A 146 -10.61 0.38 8.41
N GLY A 147 -10.59 0.51 9.72
CA GLY A 147 -10.54 -0.60 10.66
C GLY A 147 -11.34 -0.29 11.92
N PRO A 148 -11.07 -0.99 13.03
CA PRO A 148 -11.71 -0.73 14.31
C PRO A 148 -11.50 0.71 14.81
N ASP A 149 -12.49 1.23 15.55
CA ASP A 149 -12.41 2.59 16.15
C ASP A 149 -11.44 2.67 17.34
N ARG A 150 -10.82 1.57 17.73
CA ARG A 150 -9.87 1.47 18.85
C ARG A 150 -8.68 0.61 18.48
N ASP A 151 -7.56 0.86 19.14
CA ASP A 151 -6.37 0.02 19.05
C ASP A 151 -6.70 -1.42 19.48
N GLY A 152 -6.06 -2.38 18.82
CA GLY A 152 -6.29 -3.79 19.14
C GLY A 152 -5.54 -4.75 18.21
N VAL A 153 -5.83 -6.03 18.37
CA VAL A 153 -5.32 -7.11 17.53
C VAL A 153 -6.23 -7.27 16.31
N LEU A 154 -5.64 -7.56 15.16
CA LEU A 154 -6.33 -7.86 13.91
C LEU A 154 -6.22 -9.34 13.57
N ASP A 155 -7.25 -9.87 12.91
CA ASP A 155 -7.27 -11.24 12.40
C ASP A 155 -6.48 -11.40 11.09
N HIS A 156 -6.16 -10.30 10.40
CA HIS A 156 -5.46 -10.31 9.11
C HIS A 156 -4.61 -9.06 8.92
N ALA A 157 -3.60 -9.16 8.06
CA ALA A 157 -2.76 -8.03 7.66
C ALA A 157 -3.46 -7.06 6.72
N HIS A 158 -2.87 -5.87 6.61
CA HIS A 158 -3.16 -4.88 5.57
C HIS A 158 -1.91 -4.62 4.72
N GLY A 159 -2.03 -3.75 3.70
CA GLY A 159 -0.89 -3.32 2.89
C GLY A 159 0.18 -2.58 3.68
N CYS A 160 1.43 -2.63 3.19
CA CYS A 160 2.61 -2.16 3.91
C CYS A 160 2.66 -0.64 4.10
N GLY A 161 2.08 0.16 3.20
CA GLY A 161 1.90 1.60 3.42
C GLY A 161 1.13 1.85 4.72
N ASN A 162 1.52 2.86 5.50
CA ASN A 162 1.01 3.12 6.84
C ASN A 162 1.08 1.90 7.77
N SER A 163 2.29 1.44 8.05
CA SER A 163 2.53 0.31 8.96
C SER A 163 3.78 0.50 9.82
N LEU A 164 3.85 -0.24 10.93
CA LEU A 164 5.02 -0.38 11.81
C LEU A 164 5.33 -1.86 11.97
N LEU A 165 6.54 -2.29 11.63
CA LEU A 165 6.98 -3.67 11.67
C LEU A 165 8.12 -3.87 12.68
N VAL A 166 8.06 -4.91 13.48
CA VAL A 166 9.12 -5.35 14.35
C VAL A 166 10.15 -6.11 13.53
N ARG A 167 11.36 -5.55 13.35
CA ARG A 167 12.39 -6.12 12.48
C ARG A 167 12.67 -7.59 12.78
N ALA A 168 12.87 -7.92 14.04
CA ALA A 168 13.30 -9.26 14.46
C ALA A 168 12.30 -10.38 14.12
N THR A 169 11.01 -10.07 14.09
CA THR A 169 9.93 -11.05 13.93
C THR A 169 9.20 -10.94 12.60
N ALA A 170 8.96 -9.71 12.12
CA ALA A 170 8.21 -9.48 10.88
C ALA A 170 9.08 -9.48 9.62
N LEU A 171 10.39 -9.17 9.72
CA LEU A 171 11.27 -8.95 8.58
C LEU A 171 12.46 -9.94 8.59
N PRO A 172 12.23 -11.23 8.30
CA PRO A 172 13.27 -12.25 8.38
C PRO A 172 14.27 -12.16 7.21
N GLY A 173 15.57 -12.35 7.53
CA GLY A 173 16.66 -12.36 6.54
C GLY A 173 16.98 -10.99 5.97
N ASP A 174 17.79 -10.97 4.91
CA ASP A 174 18.31 -9.73 4.31
C ASP A 174 17.36 -9.13 3.26
N GLN A 175 16.47 -9.92 2.67
CA GLN A 175 15.50 -9.52 1.65
C GLN A 175 14.10 -10.09 1.94
N PRO A 176 13.41 -9.58 2.98
CA PRO A 176 12.12 -10.12 3.39
C PRO A 176 11.01 -9.89 2.35
N PHE A 177 11.09 -8.83 1.55
CA PHE A 177 10.17 -8.60 0.44
C PHE A 177 10.62 -9.37 -0.81
N HIS A 178 9.70 -10.17 -1.37
CA HIS A 178 10.01 -11.02 -2.51
C HIS A 178 10.15 -10.23 -3.80
N VAL A 179 11.37 -10.07 -4.32
CA VAL A 179 11.68 -9.27 -5.54
C VAL A 179 11.00 -9.78 -6.82
N GLY A 180 10.52 -11.02 -6.85
CA GLY A 180 9.70 -11.54 -7.95
C GLY A 180 8.37 -10.80 -8.11
N SER A 181 7.90 -10.11 -7.07
CA SER A 181 6.67 -9.31 -7.09
C SER A 181 6.87 -7.89 -7.66
N ASP A 182 8.10 -7.46 -7.97
CA ASP A 182 8.41 -6.08 -8.40
C ASP A 182 7.59 -5.59 -9.61
N GLN A 183 7.13 -6.49 -10.47
CA GLN A 183 6.34 -6.16 -11.67
C GLN A 183 4.83 -6.22 -11.46
N ILE A 184 4.39 -7.04 -10.51
CA ILE A 184 2.98 -7.40 -10.30
C ILE A 184 2.41 -6.67 -9.08
N GLY A 185 3.25 -6.47 -8.04
CA GLY A 185 2.84 -6.05 -6.71
C GLY A 185 2.47 -7.25 -5.83
N GLY A 186 2.01 -6.98 -4.60
CA GLY A 186 1.65 -8.02 -3.62
C GLY A 186 2.86 -8.60 -2.89
N GLU A 187 3.99 -7.91 -2.87
CA GLU A 187 5.18 -8.29 -2.09
C GLU A 187 4.90 -8.26 -0.59
N ASP A 188 4.02 -7.38 -0.15
CA ASP A 188 3.53 -7.26 1.21
C ASP A 188 2.54 -8.39 1.57
N ASP A 189 1.66 -8.77 0.67
CA ASP A 189 0.77 -9.92 0.84
C ASP A 189 1.58 -11.21 1.08
N VAL A 190 2.65 -11.42 0.32
CA VAL A 190 3.56 -12.58 0.48
C VAL A 190 4.26 -12.54 1.84
N LEU A 191 4.79 -11.37 2.24
CA LEU A 191 5.47 -11.19 3.51
C LEU A 191 4.54 -11.49 4.69
N PHE A 192 3.34 -10.90 4.68
CA PHE A 192 2.38 -11.02 5.78
C PHE A 192 1.73 -12.41 5.84
N ALA A 193 1.46 -13.05 4.71
CA ALA A 193 1.03 -14.44 4.70
C ALA A 193 2.09 -15.37 5.32
N ALA A 194 3.37 -15.15 5.01
CA ALA A 194 4.45 -15.91 5.64
C ALA A 194 4.59 -15.59 7.14
N LEU A 195 4.33 -14.36 7.57
CA LEU A 195 4.30 -13.98 8.99
C LEU A 195 3.15 -14.69 9.73
N GLU A 196 1.95 -14.70 9.15
CA GLU A 196 0.78 -15.37 9.70
C GLU A 196 1.02 -16.88 9.89
N VAL A 197 1.59 -17.56 8.89
CA VAL A 197 1.96 -18.99 8.97
C VAL A 197 2.94 -19.28 10.12
N ARG A 198 3.82 -18.33 10.45
CA ARG A 198 4.73 -18.43 11.60
C ARG A 198 4.09 -18.08 12.94
N GLY A 199 2.79 -17.78 12.98
CA GLY A 199 2.06 -17.38 14.18
C GLY A 199 2.29 -15.91 14.58
N GLY A 200 2.74 -15.07 13.65
CA GLY A 200 2.89 -13.64 13.87
C GLY A 200 1.55 -12.95 14.11
N ARG A 201 1.59 -11.86 14.86
CA ARG A 201 0.41 -11.09 15.28
C ARG A 201 0.33 -9.76 14.56
N PHE A 202 -0.90 -9.40 14.18
CA PHE A 202 -1.21 -8.13 13.57
C PHE A 202 -1.93 -7.22 14.56
N GLY A 203 -1.61 -5.92 14.52
CA GLY A 203 -2.22 -4.90 15.36
C GLY A 203 -2.81 -3.76 14.54
N TRP A 204 -3.67 -3.01 15.17
CA TRP A 204 -4.33 -1.82 14.64
C TRP A 204 -4.06 -0.63 15.54
N ALA A 205 -3.68 0.49 14.94
CA ALA A 205 -3.52 1.80 15.59
C ALA A 205 -4.60 2.73 15.04
N ALA A 206 -5.69 2.91 15.77
CA ALA A 206 -6.89 3.62 15.30
C ALA A 206 -6.63 5.10 14.97
N ASP A 207 -5.66 5.71 15.66
CA ASP A 207 -5.32 7.13 15.51
C ASP A 207 -4.12 7.38 14.60
N ALA A 208 -3.48 6.33 14.06
CA ALA A 208 -2.35 6.45 13.14
C ALA A 208 -2.80 6.80 11.71
N TRP A 209 -3.45 7.94 11.55
CA TRP A 209 -4.03 8.35 10.27
C TRP A 209 -2.98 8.85 9.27
N VAL A 210 -3.17 8.42 8.01
CA VAL A 210 -2.53 9.05 6.85
C VAL A 210 -3.57 9.45 5.81
N ASP A 211 -3.28 10.50 5.04
CA ASP A 211 -4.01 10.87 3.83
C ASP A 211 -3.24 10.33 2.62
N GLU A 212 -3.84 9.41 1.83
CA GLU A 212 -3.27 8.91 0.58
C GLU A 212 -3.80 9.73 -0.60
N PHE A 213 -2.90 10.39 -1.33
CA PHE A 213 -3.23 11.25 -2.46
C PHE A 213 -3.14 10.49 -3.78
N ALA A 214 -4.25 9.96 -4.23
CA ALA A 214 -4.31 9.22 -5.48
C ALA A 214 -3.88 10.10 -6.67
N PRO A 215 -2.87 9.68 -7.47
CA PRO A 215 -2.46 10.46 -8.62
C PRO A 215 -3.57 10.47 -9.69
N PRO A 216 -3.71 11.57 -10.48
CA PRO A 216 -4.84 11.76 -11.40
C PRO A 216 -5.10 10.56 -12.33
N HIS A 217 -4.05 9.91 -12.81
CA HIS A 217 -4.16 8.78 -13.71
C HIS A 217 -4.66 7.48 -13.03
N ARG A 218 -4.53 7.36 -11.70
CA ARG A 218 -5.08 6.26 -10.89
C ARG A 218 -6.46 6.61 -10.32
N ALA A 219 -6.74 7.89 -10.10
CA ALA A 219 -8.03 8.38 -9.59
C ALA A 219 -9.14 8.29 -10.66
N THR A 220 -9.30 7.13 -11.27
CA THR A 220 -10.30 6.86 -12.31
C THR A 220 -11.07 5.59 -12.02
N LEU A 221 -12.36 5.57 -12.37
CA LEU A 221 -13.18 4.36 -12.22
C LEU A 221 -12.57 3.18 -12.98
N ARG A 222 -12.00 3.41 -14.17
CA ARG A 222 -11.34 2.37 -14.95
C ARG A 222 -10.19 1.73 -14.18
N TYR A 223 -9.31 2.53 -13.58
CA TYR A 223 -8.19 2.02 -12.79
C TYR A 223 -8.68 1.20 -11.59
N ALA A 224 -9.62 1.76 -10.81
CA ALA A 224 -10.18 1.10 -9.64
C ALA A 224 -10.85 -0.24 -10.00
N LEU A 225 -11.65 -0.29 -11.07
CA LEU A 225 -12.28 -1.54 -11.51
C LEU A 225 -11.27 -2.56 -12.03
N THR A 226 -10.18 -2.12 -12.69
CA THR A 226 -9.09 -3.02 -13.11
C THR A 226 -8.37 -3.62 -11.90
N ARG A 227 -8.14 -2.82 -10.85
CA ARG A 227 -7.58 -3.32 -9.56
C ARG A 227 -8.56 -4.26 -8.86
N ALA A 228 -9.84 -3.92 -8.80
CA ALA A 228 -10.88 -4.78 -8.24
C ALA A 228 -10.94 -6.15 -8.96
N PHE A 229 -10.79 -6.15 -10.28
CA PHE A 229 -10.69 -7.38 -11.07
C PHE A 229 -9.47 -8.20 -10.65
N ALA A 230 -8.27 -7.58 -10.54
CA ALA A 230 -7.06 -8.26 -10.10
C ALA A 230 -7.20 -8.84 -8.69
N TYR A 231 -7.74 -8.08 -7.73
CA TYR A 231 -8.06 -8.62 -6.40
C TYR A 231 -9.04 -9.79 -6.44
N GLY A 232 -9.96 -9.78 -7.40
CA GLY A 232 -10.90 -10.87 -7.62
C GLY A 232 -10.23 -12.17 -8.07
N GLN A 233 -9.07 -12.12 -8.73
CA GLN A 233 -8.34 -13.29 -9.24
C GLN A 233 -7.73 -14.13 -8.10
N GLY A 234 -7.27 -13.48 -7.02
CA GLY A 234 -6.51 -14.09 -5.94
C GLY A 234 -7.08 -15.42 -5.41
N PRO A 235 -8.36 -15.52 -4.98
CA PRO A 235 -8.90 -16.76 -4.45
C PRO A 235 -8.83 -17.95 -5.41
N SER A 236 -9.05 -17.73 -6.70
CA SER A 236 -8.95 -18.79 -7.72
C SER A 236 -7.50 -19.16 -8.03
N GLN A 237 -6.60 -18.17 -8.04
CA GLN A 237 -5.15 -18.35 -8.25
C GLN A 237 -4.56 -19.17 -7.10
N THR A 238 -4.81 -18.79 -5.84
CA THR A 238 -4.34 -19.53 -4.66
C THR A 238 -4.83 -20.98 -4.67
N ALA A 239 -6.11 -21.22 -5.02
CA ALA A 239 -6.63 -22.57 -5.13
C ALA A 239 -5.94 -23.36 -6.24
N ALA A 240 -5.64 -22.73 -7.39
CA ALA A 240 -4.97 -23.38 -8.52
C ALA A 240 -3.50 -23.70 -8.21
N GLU A 241 -2.77 -22.80 -7.55
CA GLU A 241 -1.39 -23.02 -7.09
C GLU A 241 -1.30 -24.19 -6.11
N ALA A 242 -2.28 -24.30 -5.21
CA ALA A 242 -2.44 -25.45 -4.31
C ALA A 242 -2.95 -26.72 -5.01
N LYS A 243 -3.15 -26.71 -6.35
CA LYS A 243 -3.75 -27.81 -7.14
C LYS A 243 -5.13 -28.27 -6.62
N ASN A 244 -5.83 -27.38 -5.89
CA ASN A 244 -7.18 -27.59 -5.38
C ASN A 244 -8.24 -27.25 -6.45
N TRP A 245 -8.41 -28.11 -7.43
CA TRP A 245 -9.36 -27.90 -8.53
C TRP A 245 -10.83 -27.77 -8.09
N PRO A 246 -11.32 -28.54 -7.09
CA PRO A 246 -12.64 -28.27 -6.51
C PRO A 246 -12.75 -26.86 -5.93
N GLY A 247 -11.70 -26.34 -5.29
CA GLY A 247 -11.61 -24.97 -4.80
C GLY A 247 -11.69 -23.95 -5.94
N VAL A 248 -10.97 -24.17 -7.04
CA VAL A 248 -11.06 -23.34 -8.26
C VAL A 248 -12.49 -23.31 -8.78
N ALA A 249 -13.11 -24.48 -8.97
CA ALA A 249 -14.49 -24.57 -9.46
C ALA A 249 -15.48 -23.83 -8.53
N ARG A 250 -15.31 -23.97 -7.21
CA ARG A 250 -16.10 -23.24 -6.21
C ARG A 250 -15.96 -21.74 -6.37
N TRP A 251 -14.72 -21.22 -6.46
CA TRP A 251 -14.49 -19.77 -6.60
C TRP A 251 -15.00 -19.22 -7.94
N MET A 252 -14.88 -20.00 -9.02
CA MET A 252 -15.50 -19.63 -10.31
C MET A 252 -17.02 -19.57 -10.23
N ALA A 253 -17.67 -20.52 -9.55
CA ALA A 253 -19.13 -20.49 -9.32
C ALA A 253 -19.55 -19.27 -8.50
N VAL A 254 -18.81 -18.94 -7.43
CA VAL A 254 -19.01 -17.70 -6.64
C VAL A 254 -18.82 -16.48 -7.54
N GLY A 255 -17.79 -16.46 -8.38
CA GLY A 255 -17.52 -15.37 -9.33
C GLY A 255 -18.67 -15.17 -10.33
N ALA A 256 -19.22 -16.26 -10.88
CA ALA A 256 -20.37 -16.22 -11.78
C ALA A 256 -21.62 -15.62 -11.10
N ALA A 257 -21.94 -16.11 -9.90
CA ALA A 257 -23.07 -15.59 -9.11
C ALA A 257 -22.88 -14.11 -8.76
N GLN A 258 -21.68 -13.70 -8.30
CA GLN A 258 -21.37 -12.32 -8.02
C GLN A 258 -21.48 -11.43 -9.26
N THR A 259 -20.96 -11.87 -10.40
CA THR A 259 -21.05 -11.13 -11.66
C THR A 259 -22.51 -10.95 -12.12
N ALA A 260 -23.31 -11.99 -12.03
CA ALA A 260 -24.73 -11.92 -12.42
C ALA A 260 -25.51 -10.94 -11.51
N VAL A 261 -25.43 -11.10 -10.18
CA VAL A 261 -26.16 -10.29 -9.21
C VAL A 261 -25.71 -8.84 -9.24
N TRP A 262 -24.41 -8.60 -9.09
CA TRP A 262 -23.87 -7.23 -9.01
C TRP A 262 -23.83 -6.55 -10.36
N GLY A 263 -23.69 -7.30 -11.47
CA GLY A 263 -23.82 -6.78 -12.84
C GLY A 263 -25.22 -6.27 -13.11
N ALA A 264 -26.24 -7.06 -12.80
CA ALA A 264 -27.64 -6.62 -12.92
C ALA A 264 -27.93 -5.39 -12.03
N THR A 265 -27.41 -5.40 -10.79
CA THR A 265 -27.55 -4.25 -9.86
C THR A 265 -26.83 -3.01 -10.41
N THR A 266 -25.63 -3.17 -10.97
CA THR A 266 -24.86 -2.08 -11.59
C THR A 266 -25.67 -1.46 -12.74
N LEU A 267 -26.26 -2.26 -13.61
CA LEU A 267 -27.10 -1.78 -14.71
C LEU A 267 -28.32 -1.01 -14.20
N ALA A 268 -29.06 -1.58 -13.24
CA ALA A 268 -30.24 -0.94 -12.65
C ALA A 268 -29.91 0.41 -12.02
N LEU A 269 -28.83 0.46 -11.20
CA LEU A 269 -28.39 1.69 -10.54
C LEU A 269 -27.81 2.72 -11.53
N SER A 270 -27.25 2.26 -12.66
CA SER A 270 -26.75 3.14 -13.70
C SER A 270 -27.89 3.83 -14.47
N LEU A 271 -28.99 3.16 -14.71
CA LEU A 271 -30.20 3.75 -15.35
C LEU A 271 -30.77 4.93 -14.55
N ILE A 272 -30.75 4.81 -13.22
CA ILE A 272 -31.24 5.89 -12.31
C ILE A 272 -30.11 6.81 -11.82
N ARG A 273 -28.89 6.67 -12.35
CA ARG A 273 -27.70 7.45 -11.97
C ARG A 273 -27.39 7.45 -10.46
N HIS A 274 -27.71 6.33 -9.77
CA HIS A 274 -27.52 6.22 -8.32
C HIS A 274 -26.02 6.30 -7.94
N PRO A 275 -25.63 7.00 -6.85
CA PRO A 275 -24.21 7.15 -6.43
C PRO A 275 -23.49 5.81 -6.23
N ARG A 276 -24.15 4.78 -5.68
CA ARG A 276 -23.57 3.46 -5.39
C ARG A 276 -23.33 2.57 -6.61
N ARG A 277 -23.58 3.04 -7.84
CA ARG A 277 -23.33 2.23 -9.05
C ARG A 277 -21.86 1.84 -9.22
N ALA A 278 -20.90 2.68 -8.74
CA ALA A 278 -19.49 2.36 -8.78
C ALA A 278 -19.12 1.23 -7.82
N ASP A 279 -19.69 1.20 -6.61
CA ASP A 279 -19.49 0.12 -5.64
C ASP A 279 -20.00 -1.24 -6.18
N MET A 280 -21.11 -1.23 -6.90
CA MET A 280 -21.66 -2.45 -7.52
C MET A 280 -20.82 -2.90 -8.72
N ALA A 281 -20.27 -1.96 -9.49
CA ALA A 281 -19.34 -2.23 -10.57
C ALA A 281 -18.02 -2.85 -10.02
N ASP A 282 -17.50 -2.37 -8.88
CA ASP A 282 -16.36 -2.98 -8.19
C ASP A 282 -16.64 -4.44 -7.84
N ARG A 283 -17.77 -4.72 -7.21
CA ARG A 283 -18.18 -6.10 -6.85
C ARG A 283 -18.32 -6.98 -8.10
N THR A 284 -18.82 -6.44 -9.20
CA THR A 284 -18.92 -7.12 -10.49
C THR A 284 -17.52 -7.44 -11.03
N ALA A 285 -16.61 -6.48 -11.00
CA ALA A 285 -15.23 -6.67 -11.44
C ALA A 285 -14.50 -7.75 -10.62
N ARG A 286 -14.68 -7.77 -9.29
CA ARG A 286 -14.15 -8.84 -8.42
C ARG A 286 -14.76 -10.22 -8.75
N GLY A 287 -16.03 -10.28 -9.13
CA GLY A 287 -16.68 -11.49 -9.62
C GLY A 287 -16.04 -11.99 -10.91
N LEU A 288 -15.87 -11.09 -11.88
CA LEU A 288 -15.19 -11.38 -13.15
C LEU A 288 -13.74 -11.85 -12.96
N GLY A 289 -13.00 -11.25 -12.01
CA GLY A 289 -11.66 -11.70 -11.67
C GLY A 289 -11.60 -13.17 -11.26
N LYS A 290 -12.55 -13.65 -10.45
CA LYS A 290 -12.62 -15.07 -10.05
C LYS A 290 -12.83 -16.01 -11.24
N LEU A 291 -13.53 -15.54 -12.28
CA LEU A 291 -13.76 -16.31 -13.52
C LEU A 291 -12.53 -16.31 -14.43
N PHE A 292 -11.89 -15.16 -14.58
CA PHE A 292 -10.75 -14.94 -15.49
C PHE A 292 -9.43 -14.84 -14.70
N TRP A 293 -9.17 -15.84 -13.87
CA TRP A 293 -8.03 -15.87 -12.93
C TRP A 293 -6.68 -16.26 -13.57
N MET A 294 -6.66 -16.74 -14.81
CA MET A 294 -5.45 -17.23 -15.49
C MET A 294 -4.49 -16.09 -15.84
N LYS A 295 -3.19 -16.37 -15.85
CA LYS A 295 -2.10 -15.41 -16.10
C LYS A 295 -2.29 -14.52 -17.35
N GLY A 296 -2.94 -15.02 -18.40
CA GLY A 296 -3.21 -14.24 -19.61
C GLY A 296 -4.16 -13.05 -19.40
N PHE A 297 -4.91 -13.01 -18.29
CA PHE A 297 -5.83 -11.93 -17.93
C PHE A 297 -5.32 -11.07 -16.77
N GLU A 298 -4.11 -11.31 -16.28
CA GLU A 298 -3.54 -10.62 -15.13
C GLU A 298 -3.12 -9.18 -15.49
N PRO A 299 -3.73 -8.15 -14.86
CA PRO A 299 -3.33 -6.76 -15.10
C PRO A 299 -1.98 -6.47 -14.45
N GLN A 300 -1.15 -5.67 -15.11
CA GLN A 300 0.14 -5.22 -14.57
C GLN A 300 0.06 -3.74 -14.19
N PHE A 301 0.45 -3.41 -12.94
CA PHE A 301 0.31 -2.08 -12.34
C PHE A 301 1.63 -1.40 -11.99
N TYR A 302 2.75 -2.15 -11.94
CA TYR A 302 4.05 -1.71 -11.43
C TYR A 302 5.20 -2.05 -12.39
N GLY A 303 6.43 -1.70 -11.98
CA GLY A 303 7.64 -2.04 -12.70
C GLY A 303 7.88 -1.24 -13.98
N GLN A 304 8.52 -1.86 -14.97
CA GLN A 304 8.95 -1.19 -16.20
C GLN A 304 7.79 -0.53 -16.98
N ARG A 305 6.60 -1.12 -16.98
CA ARG A 305 5.43 -0.53 -17.66
C ARG A 305 4.95 0.77 -17.03
N GLU A 306 5.01 0.88 -15.72
CA GLU A 306 4.67 2.13 -15.04
C GLU A 306 5.73 3.20 -15.36
N LEU A 307 7.00 2.82 -15.35
CA LEU A 307 8.10 3.70 -15.73
C LEU A 307 7.91 4.22 -17.17
N ASP A 308 7.67 3.34 -18.14
CA ASP A 308 7.43 3.70 -19.54
C ASP A 308 6.22 4.65 -19.68
N ARG A 309 5.20 4.45 -18.88
CA ARG A 309 4.02 5.33 -18.86
C ARG A 309 4.34 6.71 -18.32
N LEU A 310 5.10 6.80 -17.21
CA LEU A 310 5.52 8.06 -16.60
C LEU A 310 6.43 8.83 -17.56
N GLN A 311 7.35 8.15 -18.26
CA GLN A 311 8.21 8.77 -19.27
C GLN A 311 7.41 9.33 -20.46
N ARG A 312 6.41 8.60 -20.96
CA ARG A 312 5.52 9.08 -22.05
C ARG A 312 4.67 10.28 -21.60
N ALA A 313 4.27 10.35 -20.34
CA ALA A 313 3.53 11.48 -19.80
C ALA A 313 4.43 12.73 -19.69
N ALA A 314 5.67 12.58 -19.22
CA ALA A 314 6.65 13.67 -19.13
C ALA A 314 7.11 14.21 -20.51
N GLY A 315 7.17 13.38 -21.55
CA GLY A 315 7.52 13.79 -22.92
C GLY A 315 6.38 14.47 -23.71
N ARG A 316 5.19 14.65 -23.09
CA ARG A 316 4.03 15.34 -23.69
C ARG A 316 3.77 16.73 -23.10
N THR A 317 4.56 17.14 -22.14
CA THR A 317 4.59 18.50 -21.57
C THR A 317 5.75 19.29 -22.12
#